data_e2417ef6f4a2c0bc00c5707f4a53e09e
#
_entry.id   e2417ef6f4a2c0bc00c5707f4a53e09e
#
_cell.length_a   1.000
_cell.length_b   1.000
_cell.length_c   1.000
_cell.angle_alpha   90.00
_cell.angle_beta   90.00
_cell.angle_gamma   90.00
#
_symmetry.space_group_name_H-M   'P 1'
#
loop_
_entity.id
_entity.type
_entity.pdbx_description
1 polymer ?
#
loop_
_entity_poly.entity_id
_entity_poly.type
_entity_poly.pdbx_seq_one_letter_code
_entity_poly.pdbx_strand_id
1 'polypeptide(L)'
;MNPEAIVGWVVVFVLLAVTVAGLARRFSWSAPVLLVAIGAGISFIPGVPTVQLEPEFVLYGVVPALLFAAAFGTSVVDVRARRDPIVQLSVGLVVFTVITVGWVTHLLLPTIGLAAAFAFAAVVSPTDASAVTAIAGRLKLPRRVVTVLEGESLLNDATALVLLNTGIASIVSVTSPGHVAADLALAIVGGVGVGLAVGWLMATIRSRLRAPVLDTSLTLITPYFAFIAADAIHGSGVLAVVTSALYLGFRSPEVQSAEARVAEAVNWRTASFLIENAVFLFIGLNTAAIVRGAATELTGWGTVGVCAAVIGTLFSARFAFIFAMVGIFKHGTKYMRTQDLRWKNATIISAANVRGVITLAAAFLLPPETPGRSLLQLMAFVVVVISLFTGLLLPRLVTLLNLAPPDDMREHSAWEELMAQAQARGLERLEVEVTDRDHARVVDQLRVNATLITDSILLETDQNEKLLMTYQRLRQVMIRAERQYVISARRQHLFPESVVAAALRSIDIEELSLRAAPVLDEIERSPRSDWGERMPRRRGRSGPKRSRSEGVDR
;
A
#
# COMPACT_ATOMS: atom_id res chain seq x y z
N MET A 1 0.39 -32.31 5.03
CA MET A 1 1.74 -32.11 4.42
C MET A 1 2.80 -32.16 5.50
N ASN A 2 3.96 -32.76 5.24
CA ASN A 2 5.07 -32.74 6.19
C ASN A 2 5.59 -31.31 6.37
N PRO A 3 6.04 -30.91 7.59
CA PRO A 3 6.54 -29.55 7.84
C PRO A 3 7.64 -29.11 6.86
N GLU A 4 8.54 -30.03 6.49
CA GLU A 4 9.61 -29.78 5.50
C GLU A 4 9.06 -29.42 4.12
N ALA A 5 7.99 -30.07 3.69
CA ALA A 5 7.33 -29.76 2.42
C ALA A 5 6.67 -28.38 2.45
N ILE A 6 6.06 -27.99 3.58
CA ILE A 6 5.47 -26.64 3.74
C ILE A 6 6.55 -25.58 3.62
N VAL A 7 7.65 -25.72 4.36
CA VAL A 7 8.78 -24.78 4.29
C VAL A 7 9.36 -24.72 2.87
N GLY A 8 9.53 -25.87 2.22
CA GLY A 8 10.01 -25.96 0.83
C GLY A 8 9.10 -25.18 -0.14
N TRP A 9 7.78 -25.35 -0.03
CA TRP A 9 6.83 -24.61 -0.84
C TRP A 9 6.86 -23.10 -0.59
N VAL A 10 6.96 -22.67 0.68
CA VAL A 10 7.08 -21.23 1.02
C VAL A 10 8.34 -20.63 0.38
N VAL A 11 9.48 -21.32 0.46
CA VAL A 11 10.72 -20.86 -0.18
C VAL A 11 10.55 -20.75 -1.71
N VAL A 12 9.99 -21.78 -2.34
CA VAL A 12 9.74 -21.77 -3.80
C VAL A 12 8.80 -20.63 -4.18
N PHE A 13 7.72 -20.37 -3.41
CA PHE A 13 6.80 -19.29 -3.68
C PHE A 13 7.44 -17.91 -3.55
N VAL A 14 8.23 -17.68 -2.51
CA VAL A 14 8.93 -16.40 -2.33
C VAL A 14 9.94 -16.18 -3.47
N LEU A 15 10.74 -17.19 -3.82
CA LEU A 15 11.69 -17.11 -4.93
C LEU A 15 10.98 -16.84 -6.27
N LEU A 16 9.87 -17.54 -6.52
CA LEU A 16 9.08 -17.34 -7.75
C LEU A 16 8.49 -15.92 -7.78
N ALA A 17 7.89 -15.45 -6.69
CA ALA A 17 7.31 -14.11 -6.58
C ALA A 17 8.38 -13.03 -6.84
N VAL A 18 9.55 -13.13 -6.20
CA VAL A 18 10.65 -12.17 -6.37
C VAL A 18 11.19 -12.20 -7.80
N THR A 19 11.40 -13.40 -8.36
CA THR A 19 11.91 -13.57 -9.73
C THR A 19 10.94 -13.00 -10.76
N VAL A 20 9.66 -13.36 -10.65
CA VAL A 20 8.62 -12.89 -11.59
C VAL A 20 8.45 -11.37 -11.46
N ALA A 21 8.43 -10.82 -10.25
CA ALA A 21 8.35 -9.37 -10.06
C ALA A 21 9.59 -8.64 -10.61
N GLY A 22 10.78 -9.23 -10.48
CA GLY A 22 12.01 -8.71 -11.06
C GLY A 22 11.96 -8.68 -12.60
N LEU A 23 11.52 -9.79 -13.22
CA LEU A 23 11.33 -9.86 -14.68
C LEU A 23 10.23 -8.89 -15.16
N ALA A 24 9.11 -8.84 -14.46
CA ALA A 24 8.01 -7.93 -14.76
C ALA A 24 8.46 -6.48 -14.81
N ARG A 25 9.30 -6.06 -13.84
CA ARG A 25 9.90 -4.71 -13.83
C ARG A 25 10.80 -4.48 -15.03
N ARG A 26 11.64 -5.47 -15.40
CA ARG A 26 12.57 -5.37 -16.54
C ARG A 26 11.84 -5.22 -17.88
N PHE A 27 10.75 -5.96 -18.07
CA PHE A 27 9.97 -5.95 -19.31
C PHE A 27 8.76 -5.00 -19.27
N SER A 28 8.59 -4.22 -18.20
CA SER A 28 7.43 -3.34 -17.97
C SER A 28 6.08 -4.07 -18.00
N TRP A 29 6.06 -5.34 -17.61
CA TRP A 29 4.86 -6.16 -17.49
C TRP A 29 4.22 -6.03 -16.09
N SER A 30 2.97 -6.47 -15.96
CA SER A 30 2.28 -6.52 -14.66
C SER A 30 2.66 -7.81 -13.92
N ALA A 31 3.30 -7.69 -12.76
CA ALA A 31 3.66 -8.85 -11.94
C ALA A 31 2.45 -9.68 -11.51
N PRO A 32 1.33 -9.08 -11.05
CA PRO A 32 0.10 -9.81 -10.73
C PRO A 32 -0.40 -10.69 -11.89
N VAL A 33 -0.49 -10.14 -13.09
CA VAL A 33 -0.94 -10.90 -14.28
C VAL A 33 -0.05 -12.09 -14.57
N LEU A 34 1.28 -11.90 -14.48
CA LEU A 34 2.24 -12.97 -14.72
C LEU A 34 2.14 -14.06 -13.65
N LEU A 35 1.99 -13.70 -12.38
CA LEU A 35 1.87 -14.66 -11.29
C LEU A 35 0.60 -15.50 -11.40
N VAL A 36 -0.53 -14.86 -11.73
CA VAL A 36 -1.78 -15.58 -12.00
C VAL A 36 -1.62 -16.52 -13.19
N ALA A 37 -1.01 -16.06 -14.29
CA ALA A 37 -0.82 -16.89 -15.50
C ALA A 37 0.12 -18.08 -15.25
N ILE A 38 1.24 -17.86 -14.54
CA ILE A 38 2.19 -18.92 -14.16
C ILE A 38 1.53 -19.91 -13.21
N GLY A 39 0.84 -19.43 -12.18
CA GLY A 39 0.10 -20.27 -11.24
C GLY A 39 -0.98 -21.09 -11.93
N ALA A 40 -1.74 -20.46 -12.85
CA ALA A 40 -2.73 -21.16 -13.66
C ALA A 40 -2.08 -22.25 -14.53
N GLY A 41 -0.98 -21.96 -15.21
CA GLY A 41 -0.24 -22.96 -15.99
C GLY A 41 0.22 -24.16 -15.12
N ILE A 42 0.79 -23.86 -13.95
CA ILE A 42 1.23 -24.88 -12.99
C ILE A 42 0.05 -25.72 -12.47
N SER A 43 -1.14 -25.13 -12.27
CA SER A 43 -2.32 -25.81 -11.72
C SER A 43 -2.84 -26.97 -12.60
N PHE A 44 -2.52 -26.99 -13.89
CA PHE A 44 -2.89 -28.07 -14.81
C PHE A 44 -1.87 -29.20 -14.84
N ILE A 45 -0.71 -29.07 -14.17
CA ILE A 45 0.31 -30.12 -14.11
C ILE A 45 -0.13 -31.18 -13.10
N PRO A 46 -0.21 -32.47 -13.51
CA PRO A 46 -0.53 -33.56 -12.59
C PRO A 46 0.50 -33.66 -11.46
N GLY A 47 0.04 -33.84 -10.23
CA GLY A 47 0.90 -34.00 -9.05
C GLY A 47 1.24 -32.71 -8.30
N VAL A 48 0.85 -31.54 -8.79
CA VAL A 48 0.95 -30.30 -8.04
C VAL A 48 -0.15 -30.28 -6.96
N PRO A 49 0.20 -30.12 -5.67
CA PRO A 49 -0.80 -30.09 -4.61
C PRO A 49 -1.71 -28.87 -4.76
N THR A 50 -3.02 -29.11 -4.71
CA THR A 50 -3.99 -28.03 -4.56
C THR A 50 -3.88 -27.50 -3.13
N VAL A 51 -3.36 -26.31 -2.98
CA VAL A 51 -3.32 -25.63 -1.67
C VAL A 51 -4.68 -25.00 -1.45
N GLN A 52 -5.45 -25.51 -0.51
CA GLN A 52 -6.69 -24.88 -0.09
C GLN A 52 -6.35 -23.89 1.03
N LEU A 53 -6.56 -22.60 0.79
CA LEU A 53 -6.56 -21.62 1.88
C LEU A 53 -7.92 -21.67 2.56
N GLU A 54 -7.89 -21.87 3.86
CA GLU A 54 -9.09 -21.74 4.66
C GLU A 54 -9.55 -20.28 4.61
N PRO A 55 -10.85 -20.01 4.42
CA PRO A 55 -11.40 -18.65 4.35
C PRO A 55 -10.99 -17.81 5.56
N GLU A 56 -10.94 -18.41 6.73
CA GLU A 56 -10.54 -17.77 7.99
C GLU A 56 -9.11 -17.26 7.94
N PHE A 57 -8.18 -18.02 7.35
CA PHE A 57 -6.79 -17.57 7.18
C PHE A 57 -6.71 -16.33 6.28
N VAL A 58 -7.52 -16.27 5.24
CA VAL A 58 -7.57 -15.09 4.37
C VAL A 58 -8.14 -13.89 5.12
N LEU A 59 -9.26 -14.10 5.84
CA LEU A 59 -9.97 -13.02 6.54
C LEU A 59 -9.17 -12.47 7.72
N TYR A 60 -8.58 -13.33 8.55
CA TYR A 60 -7.86 -12.92 9.76
C TYR A 60 -6.36 -12.70 9.54
N GLY A 61 -5.76 -13.34 8.53
CA GLY A 61 -4.32 -13.28 8.28
C GLY A 61 -3.91 -12.30 7.18
N VAL A 62 -4.55 -12.39 6.02
CA VAL A 62 -4.15 -11.65 4.82
C VAL A 62 -4.77 -10.26 4.74
N VAL A 63 -6.11 -10.20 4.87
CA VAL A 63 -6.88 -8.96 4.67
C VAL A 63 -6.49 -7.86 5.65
N PRO A 64 -6.33 -8.10 6.98
CA PRO A 64 -5.94 -7.05 7.91
C PRO A 64 -4.59 -6.42 7.59
N ALA A 65 -3.60 -7.23 7.22
CA ALA A 65 -2.26 -6.76 6.89
C ALA A 65 -2.26 -5.86 5.64
N LEU A 66 -2.94 -6.28 4.57
CA LEU A 66 -3.02 -5.51 3.33
C LEU A 66 -3.75 -4.18 3.51
N LEU A 67 -4.90 -4.21 4.19
CA LEU A 67 -5.69 -3.01 4.46
C LEU A 67 -4.94 -2.04 5.37
N PHE A 68 -4.25 -2.55 6.39
CA PHE A 68 -3.44 -1.71 7.26
C PHE A 68 -2.31 -1.02 6.49
N ALA A 69 -1.56 -1.75 5.69
CA ALA A 69 -0.46 -1.20 4.91
C ALA A 69 -0.93 -0.11 3.94
N ALA A 70 -2.05 -0.34 3.25
CA ALA A 70 -2.65 0.64 2.35
C ALA A 70 -3.13 1.89 3.10
N ALA A 71 -3.87 1.70 4.21
CA ALA A 71 -4.41 2.79 5.02
C ALA A 71 -3.33 3.60 5.72
N PHE A 72 -2.29 2.95 6.26
CA PHE A 72 -1.20 3.60 6.97
C PHE A 72 -0.41 4.59 6.09
N GLY A 73 -0.24 4.27 4.81
CA GLY A 73 0.41 5.14 3.83
C GLY A 73 -0.48 6.28 3.28
N THR A 74 -1.78 6.24 3.56
CA THR A 74 -2.74 7.19 2.97
C THR A 74 -2.81 8.50 3.76
N SER A 75 -2.82 9.63 3.04
CA SER A 75 -2.96 10.96 3.64
C SER A 75 -4.38 11.22 4.13
N VAL A 76 -4.57 11.26 5.44
CA VAL A 76 -5.87 11.63 6.06
C VAL A 76 -6.30 13.04 5.67
N VAL A 77 -5.34 13.97 5.49
CA VAL A 77 -5.61 15.37 5.13
C VAL A 77 -6.20 15.44 3.72
N ASP A 78 -5.59 14.73 2.76
CA ASP A 78 -6.06 14.70 1.37
C ASP A 78 -7.41 13.99 1.25
N VAL A 79 -7.61 12.85 1.97
CA VAL A 79 -8.89 12.14 2.05
C VAL A 79 -9.98 13.04 2.62
N ARG A 80 -9.69 13.78 3.70
CA ARG A 80 -10.65 14.72 4.29
C ARG A 80 -10.99 15.87 3.35
N ALA A 81 -10.02 16.39 2.60
CA ALA A 81 -10.24 17.44 1.62
C ALA A 81 -11.11 16.98 0.43
N ARG A 82 -11.13 15.68 0.13
CA ARG A 82 -11.89 15.06 -0.95
C ARG A 82 -12.96 14.07 -0.46
N ARG A 83 -13.41 14.22 0.77
CA ARG A 83 -14.31 13.27 1.43
C ARG A 83 -15.59 12.98 0.65
N ASP A 84 -16.21 13.99 0.02
CA ASP A 84 -17.50 13.82 -0.63
C ASP A 84 -17.43 12.91 -1.87
N PRO A 85 -16.52 13.13 -2.86
CA PRO A 85 -16.37 12.17 -3.95
C PRO A 85 -15.86 10.80 -3.46
N ILE A 86 -14.99 10.75 -2.46
CA ILE A 86 -14.48 9.49 -1.90
C ILE A 86 -15.61 8.69 -1.27
N VAL A 87 -16.41 9.28 -0.38
CA VAL A 87 -17.54 8.59 0.28
C VAL A 87 -18.57 8.15 -0.74
N GLN A 88 -18.88 8.97 -1.75
CA GLN A 88 -19.83 8.57 -2.79
C GLN A 88 -19.33 7.40 -3.64
N LEU A 89 -18.04 7.35 -3.94
CA LEU A 89 -17.46 6.22 -4.67
C LEU A 89 -17.26 4.99 -3.80
N SER A 90 -16.85 5.17 -2.54
CA SER A 90 -16.59 4.03 -1.66
C SER A 90 -17.84 3.38 -1.09
N VAL A 91 -18.91 4.14 -0.89
CA VAL A 91 -20.17 3.64 -0.33
C VAL A 91 -21.27 3.63 -1.39
N GLY A 92 -21.54 4.79 -2.00
CA GLY A 92 -22.64 4.93 -2.96
C GLY A 92 -22.47 4.06 -4.20
N LEU A 93 -21.27 4.10 -4.82
CA LEU A 93 -21.00 3.27 -6.00
C LEU A 93 -20.96 1.78 -5.64
N VAL A 94 -20.39 1.41 -4.50
CA VAL A 94 -20.34 0.00 -4.06
C VAL A 94 -21.76 -0.53 -3.87
N VAL A 95 -22.62 0.17 -3.12
CA VAL A 95 -24.03 -0.20 -2.92
C VAL A 95 -24.77 -0.28 -4.26
N PHE A 96 -24.60 0.72 -5.13
CA PHE A 96 -25.21 0.74 -6.46
C PHE A 96 -24.75 -0.46 -7.31
N THR A 97 -23.45 -0.78 -7.27
CA THR A 97 -22.87 -1.93 -7.98
C THR A 97 -23.41 -3.24 -7.44
N VAL A 98 -23.46 -3.39 -6.11
CA VAL A 98 -24.01 -4.60 -5.47
C VAL A 98 -25.46 -4.82 -5.85
N ILE A 99 -26.28 -3.78 -5.86
CA ILE A 99 -27.67 -3.86 -6.28
C ILE A 99 -27.77 -4.27 -7.76
N THR A 100 -27.08 -3.55 -8.65
CA THR A 100 -27.21 -3.78 -10.10
C THR A 100 -26.64 -5.14 -10.52
N VAL A 101 -25.45 -5.48 -10.05
CA VAL A 101 -24.81 -6.78 -10.37
C VAL A 101 -25.51 -7.93 -9.68
N GLY A 102 -25.96 -7.76 -8.43
CA GLY A 102 -26.72 -8.79 -7.70
C GLY A 102 -28.04 -9.13 -8.42
N TRP A 103 -28.79 -8.13 -8.85
CA TRP A 103 -30.00 -8.35 -9.64
C TRP A 103 -29.72 -9.02 -10.99
N VAL A 104 -28.72 -8.54 -11.74
CA VAL A 104 -28.37 -9.16 -13.03
C VAL A 104 -27.91 -10.60 -12.84
N THR A 105 -27.09 -10.87 -11.82
CA THR A 105 -26.63 -12.24 -11.51
C THR A 105 -27.80 -13.14 -11.15
N HIS A 106 -28.74 -12.67 -10.32
CA HIS A 106 -29.92 -13.43 -9.95
C HIS A 106 -30.84 -13.72 -11.16
N LEU A 107 -31.02 -12.75 -12.06
CA LEU A 107 -31.81 -12.93 -13.27
C LEU A 107 -31.18 -13.95 -14.25
N LEU A 108 -29.86 -13.96 -14.34
CA LEU A 108 -29.12 -14.89 -15.20
C LEU A 108 -28.97 -16.29 -14.59
N LEU A 109 -28.91 -16.35 -13.26
CA LEU A 109 -28.71 -17.56 -12.48
C LEU A 109 -29.75 -17.66 -11.35
N PRO A 110 -31.03 -17.89 -11.65
CA PRO A 110 -32.07 -17.95 -10.60
C PRO A 110 -31.82 -19.05 -9.55
N THR A 111 -31.11 -20.10 -9.93
CA THR A 111 -30.81 -21.26 -9.08
C THR A 111 -29.91 -20.95 -7.88
N ILE A 112 -29.08 -19.89 -7.97
CA ILE A 112 -28.16 -19.53 -6.87
C ILE A 112 -28.87 -18.75 -5.74
N GLY A 113 -30.08 -18.27 -5.97
CA GLY A 113 -30.84 -17.48 -5.00
C GLY A 113 -30.34 -16.02 -4.90
N LEU A 114 -31.19 -15.17 -4.31
CA LEU A 114 -30.94 -13.73 -4.24
C LEU A 114 -29.77 -13.39 -3.31
N ALA A 115 -29.72 -14.02 -2.12
CA ALA A 115 -28.68 -13.74 -1.13
C ALA A 115 -27.26 -14.05 -1.65
N ALA A 116 -27.09 -15.20 -2.32
CA ALA A 116 -25.81 -15.59 -2.92
C ALA A 116 -25.41 -14.66 -4.09
N ALA A 117 -26.39 -14.22 -4.90
CA ALA A 117 -26.14 -13.26 -5.97
C ALA A 117 -25.67 -11.90 -5.43
N PHE A 118 -26.24 -11.41 -4.34
CA PHE A 118 -25.82 -10.18 -3.68
C PHE A 118 -24.48 -10.33 -2.96
N ALA A 119 -24.24 -11.46 -2.31
CA ALA A 119 -22.92 -11.77 -1.73
C ALA A 119 -21.83 -11.77 -2.82
N PHE A 120 -22.08 -12.44 -3.95
CA PHE A 120 -21.15 -12.39 -5.09
C PHE A 120 -20.95 -10.97 -5.64
N ALA A 121 -22.02 -10.20 -5.78
CA ALA A 121 -21.92 -8.81 -6.23
C ALA A 121 -21.08 -7.96 -5.27
N ALA A 122 -21.18 -8.20 -3.96
CA ALA A 122 -20.32 -7.57 -2.96
C ALA A 122 -18.84 -7.96 -3.15
N VAL A 123 -18.56 -9.25 -3.43
CA VAL A 123 -17.19 -9.72 -3.74
C VAL A 123 -16.57 -8.98 -4.90
N VAL A 124 -17.31 -8.78 -6.00
CA VAL A 124 -16.75 -8.20 -7.23
C VAL A 124 -16.91 -6.67 -7.34
N SER A 125 -17.54 -6.02 -6.35
CA SER A 125 -17.79 -4.58 -6.41
C SER A 125 -16.55 -3.72 -6.15
N PRO A 126 -15.65 -4.02 -5.18
CA PRO A 126 -14.56 -3.13 -4.85
C PRO A 126 -13.50 -3.08 -5.95
N THR A 127 -12.87 -1.91 -6.06
CA THR A 127 -11.78 -1.65 -7.01
C THR A 127 -10.49 -1.42 -6.27
N ASP A 128 -9.38 -1.89 -6.84
CA ASP A 128 -8.04 -1.80 -6.27
C ASP A 128 -7.25 -0.65 -6.89
N ALA A 129 -6.86 0.32 -6.09
CA ALA A 129 -6.02 1.42 -6.53
C ALA A 129 -4.54 1.05 -6.66
N SER A 130 -4.06 -0.03 -6.01
CA SER A 130 -2.65 -0.39 -6.02
C SER A 130 -2.14 -0.65 -7.45
N ALA A 131 -2.91 -1.38 -8.25
CA ALA A 131 -2.61 -1.61 -9.66
C ALA A 131 -2.69 -0.32 -10.49
N VAL A 132 -3.61 0.59 -10.15
CA VAL A 132 -3.78 1.88 -10.84
C VAL A 132 -2.66 2.84 -10.46
N THR A 133 -2.28 2.93 -9.19
CA THR A 133 -1.21 3.82 -8.72
C THR A 133 0.17 3.38 -9.21
N ALA A 134 0.41 2.07 -9.33
CA ALA A 134 1.62 1.54 -9.96
C ALA A 134 1.77 1.99 -11.43
N ILE A 135 0.66 2.11 -12.14
CA ILE A 135 0.59 2.65 -13.51
C ILE A 135 0.64 4.18 -13.48
N ALA A 136 -0.07 4.82 -12.55
CA ALA A 136 -0.18 6.26 -12.40
C ALA A 136 1.16 6.95 -12.13
N GLY A 137 2.03 6.33 -11.32
CA GLY A 137 3.39 6.83 -11.05
C GLY A 137 4.25 6.97 -12.31
N ARG A 138 3.95 6.18 -13.35
CA ARG A 138 4.61 6.29 -14.67
C ARG A 138 3.95 7.32 -15.59
N LEU A 139 2.66 7.61 -15.38
CA LEU A 139 1.82 8.41 -16.28
C LEU A 139 1.62 9.85 -15.83
N LYS A 140 2.14 10.23 -14.66
CA LYS A 140 1.96 11.56 -14.08
C LYS A 140 0.47 12.00 -14.07
N LEU A 141 -0.40 11.17 -13.48
CA LEU A 141 -1.82 11.51 -13.33
C LEU A 141 -2.00 12.72 -12.41
N PRO A 142 -3.03 13.56 -12.67
CA PRO A 142 -3.35 14.66 -11.76
C PRO A 142 -3.58 14.14 -10.34
N ARG A 143 -2.98 14.80 -9.34
CA ARG A 143 -3.09 14.40 -7.93
C ARG A 143 -4.52 14.17 -7.46
N ARG A 144 -5.45 15.04 -7.91
CA ARG A 144 -6.87 14.90 -7.57
C ARG A 144 -7.44 13.54 -7.94
N VAL A 145 -7.04 12.99 -9.10
CA VAL A 145 -7.47 11.67 -9.57
C VAL A 145 -6.86 10.58 -8.69
N VAL A 146 -5.56 10.68 -8.41
CA VAL A 146 -4.84 9.71 -7.56
C VAL A 146 -5.45 9.66 -6.16
N THR A 147 -5.61 10.82 -5.49
CA THR A 147 -6.21 10.89 -4.14
C THR A 147 -7.62 10.31 -4.09
N VAL A 148 -8.45 10.57 -5.12
CA VAL A 148 -9.82 10.02 -5.15
C VAL A 148 -9.78 8.51 -5.34
N LEU A 149 -8.91 7.98 -6.20
CA LEU A 149 -8.78 6.54 -6.44
C LEU A 149 -8.22 5.81 -5.21
N GLU A 150 -7.21 6.36 -4.55
CA GLU A 150 -6.65 5.80 -3.31
C GLU A 150 -7.68 5.82 -2.19
N GLY A 151 -8.37 6.94 -1.99
CA GLY A 151 -9.42 7.06 -0.97
C GLY A 151 -10.64 6.19 -1.26
N GLU A 152 -11.04 6.04 -2.54
CA GLU A 152 -12.08 5.12 -2.96
C GLU A 152 -11.70 3.69 -2.58
N SER A 153 -10.54 3.21 -3.05
CA SER A 153 -10.07 1.84 -2.85
C SER A 153 -9.94 1.47 -1.37
N LEU A 154 -9.49 2.40 -0.54
CA LEU A 154 -9.32 2.14 0.88
C LEU A 154 -10.65 1.87 1.62
N LEU A 155 -11.70 2.61 1.26
CA LEU A 155 -12.98 2.53 1.95
C LEU A 155 -13.99 1.60 1.25
N ASN A 156 -13.84 1.38 -0.06
CA ASN A 156 -14.74 0.49 -0.81
C ASN A 156 -14.57 -0.98 -0.40
N ASP A 157 -13.32 -1.42 -0.10
CA ASP A 157 -13.04 -2.77 0.38
C ASP A 157 -13.76 -3.03 1.71
N ALA A 158 -13.70 -2.04 2.63
CA ALA A 158 -14.41 -2.12 3.89
C ALA A 158 -15.94 -2.19 3.69
N THR A 159 -16.49 -1.34 2.82
CA THR A 159 -17.92 -1.35 2.49
C THR A 159 -18.35 -2.67 1.84
N ALA A 160 -17.56 -3.18 0.90
CA ALA A 160 -17.84 -4.41 0.21
C ALA A 160 -17.82 -5.64 1.14
N LEU A 161 -16.83 -5.71 2.06
CA LEU A 161 -16.74 -6.81 3.02
C LEU A 161 -17.88 -6.79 4.06
N VAL A 162 -18.34 -5.61 4.47
CA VAL A 162 -19.52 -5.49 5.32
C VAL A 162 -20.77 -5.98 4.58
N LEU A 163 -20.96 -5.59 3.31
CA LEU A 163 -22.08 -6.09 2.49
C LEU A 163 -21.97 -7.58 2.19
N LEU A 164 -20.77 -8.11 2.00
CA LEU A 164 -20.52 -9.53 1.81
C LEU A 164 -20.93 -10.32 3.06
N ASN A 165 -20.49 -9.92 4.24
CA ASN A 165 -20.85 -10.57 5.50
C ASN A 165 -22.37 -10.55 5.71
N THR A 166 -23.03 -9.44 5.39
CA THR A 166 -24.49 -9.33 5.41
C THR A 166 -25.15 -10.30 4.41
N GLY A 167 -24.60 -10.41 3.20
CA GLY A 167 -25.05 -11.35 2.18
C GLY A 167 -24.90 -12.80 2.63
N ILE A 168 -23.74 -13.16 3.21
CA ILE A 168 -23.48 -14.50 3.76
C ILE A 168 -24.45 -14.83 4.90
N ALA A 169 -24.65 -13.92 5.84
CA ALA A 169 -25.63 -14.10 6.91
C ALA A 169 -27.05 -14.35 6.37
N SER A 170 -27.41 -13.68 5.28
CA SER A 170 -28.70 -13.86 4.60
C SER A 170 -28.83 -15.17 3.82
N ILE A 171 -27.73 -15.85 3.51
CA ILE A 171 -27.75 -17.22 2.93
C ILE A 171 -28.15 -18.23 4.01
N VAL A 172 -27.64 -18.04 5.23
CA VAL A 172 -27.81 -19.01 6.34
C VAL A 172 -29.12 -18.77 7.11
N SER A 173 -29.58 -17.51 7.22
CA SER A 173 -30.76 -17.16 8.01
C SER A 173 -31.66 -16.16 7.30
N VAL A 174 -32.99 -16.31 7.45
CA VAL A 174 -33.93 -15.30 6.96
C VAL A 174 -33.92 -14.11 7.92
N THR A 175 -33.23 -13.03 7.54
CA THR A 175 -33.14 -11.83 8.34
C THR A 175 -34.15 -10.76 7.88
N SER A 176 -34.75 -10.03 8.80
CA SER A 176 -35.60 -8.90 8.44
C SER A 176 -34.77 -7.69 8.02
N PRO A 177 -35.23 -6.83 7.10
CA PRO A 177 -34.48 -5.64 6.68
C PRO A 177 -34.08 -4.71 7.83
N GLY A 178 -34.88 -4.66 8.90
CA GLY A 178 -34.57 -3.85 10.09
C GLY A 178 -33.36 -4.38 10.88
N HIS A 179 -33.26 -5.70 11.03
CA HIS A 179 -32.09 -6.31 11.69
C HIS A 179 -30.83 -6.11 10.85
N VAL A 180 -30.91 -6.28 9.53
CA VAL A 180 -29.77 -6.02 8.62
C VAL A 180 -29.27 -4.58 8.75
N ALA A 181 -30.15 -3.60 8.82
CA ALA A 181 -29.77 -2.21 8.99
C ALA A 181 -29.13 -1.92 10.37
N ALA A 182 -29.64 -2.55 11.43
CA ALA A 182 -29.08 -2.43 12.78
C ALA A 182 -27.69 -3.07 12.87
N ASP A 183 -27.51 -4.28 12.32
CA ASP A 183 -26.23 -4.98 12.29
C ASP A 183 -25.19 -4.22 11.46
N LEU A 184 -25.60 -3.65 10.32
CA LEU A 184 -24.75 -2.80 9.50
C LEU A 184 -24.30 -1.54 10.26
N ALA A 185 -25.24 -0.87 10.98
CA ALA A 185 -24.92 0.29 11.78
C ALA A 185 -23.95 -0.06 12.93
N LEU A 186 -24.19 -1.18 13.61
CA LEU A 186 -23.32 -1.69 14.67
C LEU A 186 -21.93 -2.02 14.11
N ALA A 187 -21.86 -2.70 12.97
CA ALA A 187 -20.60 -3.04 12.31
C ALA A 187 -19.77 -1.78 11.99
N ILE A 188 -20.42 -0.75 11.47
CA ILE A 188 -19.75 0.52 11.13
C ILE A 188 -19.30 1.28 12.39
N VAL A 189 -20.22 1.54 13.31
CA VAL A 189 -19.95 2.34 14.53
C VAL A 189 -18.96 1.60 15.44
N GLY A 190 -19.17 0.30 15.64
CA GLY A 190 -18.29 -0.57 16.43
C GLY A 190 -16.89 -0.66 15.81
N GLY A 191 -16.82 -0.89 14.51
CA GLY A 191 -15.54 -0.96 13.79
C GLY A 191 -14.75 0.35 13.87
N VAL A 192 -15.36 1.48 13.58
CA VAL A 192 -14.71 2.81 13.68
C VAL A 192 -14.34 3.13 15.14
N GLY A 193 -15.23 2.86 16.09
CA GLY A 193 -14.98 3.12 17.51
C GLY A 193 -13.79 2.31 18.05
N VAL A 194 -13.76 1.01 17.80
CA VAL A 194 -12.64 0.14 18.18
C VAL A 194 -11.36 0.55 17.46
N GLY A 195 -11.42 0.85 16.16
CA GLY A 195 -10.26 1.29 15.38
C GLY A 195 -9.63 2.56 15.93
N LEU A 196 -10.42 3.56 16.33
CA LEU A 196 -9.95 4.78 17.00
C LEU A 196 -9.33 4.47 18.37
N ALA A 197 -9.99 3.61 19.17
CA ALA A 197 -9.50 3.23 20.50
C ALA A 197 -8.16 2.49 20.41
N VAL A 198 -8.05 1.51 19.51
CA VAL A 198 -6.80 0.77 19.27
C VAL A 198 -5.72 1.69 18.70
N GLY A 199 -6.05 2.53 17.72
CA GLY A 199 -5.12 3.50 17.16
C GLY A 199 -4.58 4.46 18.21
N TRP A 200 -5.44 5.00 19.08
CA TRP A 200 -5.05 5.86 20.20
C TRP A 200 -4.17 5.12 21.22
N LEU A 201 -4.56 3.90 21.59
CA LEU A 201 -3.80 3.06 22.53
C LEU A 201 -2.40 2.79 21.99
N MET A 202 -2.30 2.34 20.74
CA MET A 202 -1.03 2.04 20.11
C MET A 202 -0.17 3.29 19.93
N ALA A 203 -0.73 4.43 19.54
CA ALA A 203 -0.01 5.71 19.48
C ALA A 203 0.56 6.10 20.84
N THR A 204 -0.22 5.91 21.92
CA THR A 204 0.21 6.22 23.29
C THR A 204 1.34 5.30 23.76
N ILE A 205 1.26 4.01 23.47
CA ILE A 205 2.33 3.05 23.81
C ILE A 205 3.59 3.41 23.00
N ARG A 206 3.47 3.59 21.69
CA ARG A 206 4.57 3.88 20.77
C ARG A 206 5.30 5.18 21.11
N SER A 207 4.60 6.21 21.58
CA SER A 207 5.21 7.48 22.03
C SER A 207 6.17 7.32 23.21
N ARG A 208 6.06 6.24 23.97
CA ARG A 208 6.92 5.90 25.11
C ARG A 208 8.08 4.96 24.76
N LEU A 209 8.02 4.34 23.58
CA LEU A 209 9.06 3.42 23.12
C LEU A 209 10.23 4.19 22.51
N ARG A 210 11.44 3.80 22.87
CA ARG A 210 12.68 4.39 22.33
C ARG A 210 13.35 3.47 21.31
N ALA A 211 13.08 2.17 21.38
CA ALA A 211 13.69 1.18 20.51
C ALA A 211 12.87 1.00 19.22
N PRO A 212 13.41 1.31 18.04
CA PRO A 212 12.69 1.22 16.75
C PRO A 212 12.16 -0.19 16.47
N VAL A 213 12.88 -1.23 16.88
CA VAL A 213 12.47 -2.62 16.70
C VAL A 213 11.17 -2.94 17.45
N LEU A 214 11.04 -2.45 18.70
CA LEU A 214 9.83 -2.65 19.50
C LEU A 214 8.64 -1.88 18.90
N ASP A 215 8.89 -0.66 18.45
CA ASP A 215 7.89 0.19 17.80
C ASP A 215 7.34 -0.44 16.51
N THR A 216 8.23 -0.88 15.62
CA THR A 216 7.83 -1.54 14.37
C THR A 216 7.19 -2.91 14.59
N SER A 217 7.59 -3.65 15.63
CA SER A 217 6.94 -4.92 15.99
C SER A 217 5.48 -4.72 16.42
N LEU A 218 5.19 -3.66 17.19
CA LEU A 218 3.82 -3.33 17.57
C LEU A 218 2.95 -2.99 16.36
N THR A 219 3.51 -2.31 15.37
CA THR A 219 2.79 -2.00 14.14
C THR A 219 2.36 -3.25 13.37
N LEU A 220 3.23 -4.26 13.31
CA LEU A 220 2.90 -5.53 12.64
C LEU A 220 1.76 -6.29 13.32
N ILE A 221 1.60 -6.14 14.63
CA ILE A 221 0.53 -6.80 15.40
C ILE A 221 -0.77 -5.97 15.38
N THR A 222 -0.67 -4.66 15.23
CA THR A 222 -1.81 -3.73 15.34
C THR A 222 -3.02 -4.10 14.46
N PRO A 223 -2.87 -4.45 13.15
CA PRO A 223 -4.02 -4.80 12.33
C PRO A 223 -4.81 -6.00 12.85
N TYR A 224 -4.11 -7.01 13.32
CA TYR A 224 -4.73 -8.22 13.88
C TYR A 224 -5.44 -7.92 15.19
N PHE A 225 -4.82 -7.14 16.06
CA PHE A 225 -5.43 -6.73 17.31
C PHE A 225 -6.69 -5.87 17.09
N ALA A 226 -6.64 -4.91 16.15
CA ALA A 226 -7.80 -4.09 15.81
C ALA A 226 -8.94 -4.94 15.21
N PHE A 227 -8.60 -5.89 14.33
CA PHE A 227 -9.56 -6.78 13.69
C PHE A 227 -10.29 -7.64 14.73
N ILE A 228 -9.53 -8.38 15.55
CA ILE A 228 -10.08 -9.30 16.57
C ILE A 228 -10.88 -8.54 17.63
N ALA A 229 -10.41 -7.37 18.07
CA ALA A 229 -11.10 -6.56 19.06
C ALA A 229 -12.46 -6.04 18.55
N ALA A 230 -12.56 -5.69 17.26
CA ALA A 230 -13.82 -5.27 16.67
C ALA A 230 -14.77 -6.46 16.44
N ASP A 231 -14.25 -7.57 15.96
CA ASP A 231 -15.01 -8.80 15.73
C ASP A 231 -15.66 -9.32 17.02
N ALA A 232 -14.95 -9.24 18.15
CA ALA A 232 -15.44 -9.64 19.46
C ALA A 232 -16.70 -8.88 19.94
N ILE A 233 -16.95 -7.69 19.40
CA ILE A 233 -18.16 -6.87 19.70
C ILE A 233 -19.14 -6.83 18.52
N HIS A 234 -18.99 -7.71 17.54
CA HIS A 234 -19.76 -7.72 16.28
C HIS A 234 -19.61 -6.42 15.46
N GLY A 235 -18.52 -5.68 15.67
CA GLY A 235 -18.09 -4.57 14.83
C GLY A 235 -17.34 -5.05 13.59
N SER A 236 -17.21 -4.18 12.58
CA SER A 236 -16.42 -4.51 11.40
C SER A 236 -14.90 -4.47 11.70
N GLY A 237 -14.26 -5.65 11.72
CA GLY A 237 -12.82 -5.79 11.87
C GLY A 237 -12.05 -5.01 10.78
N VAL A 238 -12.57 -5.00 9.56
CA VAL A 238 -12.01 -4.27 8.42
C VAL A 238 -11.99 -2.76 8.67
N LEU A 239 -13.12 -2.19 9.10
CA LEU A 239 -13.19 -0.75 9.43
C LEU A 239 -12.30 -0.40 10.62
N ALA A 240 -12.16 -1.29 11.60
CA ALA A 240 -11.27 -1.07 12.73
C ALA A 240 -9.79 -1.03 12.30
N VAL A 241 -9.37 -1.93 11.42
CA VAL A 241 -8.02 -1.94 10.84
C VAL A 241 -7.75 -0.65 10.07
N VAL A 242 -8.62 -0.28 9.15
CA VAL A 242 -8.46 0.93 8.33
C VAL A 242 -8.43 2.18 9.20
N THR A 243 -9.34 2.30 10.16
CA THR A 243 -9.42 3.47 11.05
C THR A 243 -8.19 3.57 11.97
N SER A 244 -7.72 2.46 12.52
CA SER A 244 -6.51 2.45 13.36
C SER A 244 -5.26 2.80 12.54
N ALA A 245 -5.14 2.28 11.32
CA ALA A 245 -4.03 2.56 10.43
C ALA A 245 -3.99 4.05 10.01
N LEU A 246 -5.12 4.61 9.60
CA LEU A 246 -5.24 6.04 9.27
C LEU A 246 -4.87 6.93 10.47
N TYR A 247 -5.34 6.58 11.68
CA TYR A 247 -5.01 7.32 12.88
C TYR A 247 -3.51 7.27 13.19
N LEU A 248 -2.90 6.08 13.12
CA LEU A 248 -1.47 5.90 13.38
C LEU A 248 -0.61 6.58 12.31
N GLY A 249 -0.95 6.46 11.03
CA GLY A 249 -0.25 7.15 9.95
C GLY A 249 -0.29 8.67 10.10
N PHE A 250 -1.44 9.21 10.50
CA PHE A 250 -1.58 10.65 10.80
C PHE A 250 -0.70 11.10 11.97
N ARG A 251 -0.64 10.30 13.06
CA ARG A 251 0.11 10.60 14.26
C ARG A 251 1.60 10.25 14.19
N SER A 252 2.00 9.43 13.22
CA SER A 252 3.38 8.92 13.05
C SER A 252 4.46 10.00 13.18
N PRO A 253 4.37 11.18 12.51
CA PRO A 253 5.40 12.22 12.62
C PRO A 253 5.58 12.80 14.02
N GLU A 254 4.57 12.69 14.89
CA GLU A 254 4.57 13.23 16.24
C GLU A 254 5.03 12.21 17.30
N VAL A 255 4.70 10.93 17.10
CA VAL A 255 4.86 9.90 18.14
C VAL A 255 6.06 8.98 17.91
N GLN A 256 6.58 8.91 16.68
CA GLN A 256 7.66 7.98 16.32
C GLN A 256 9.02 8.67 16.14
N SER A 257 10.09 7.90 16.34
CA SER A 257 11.44 8.30 15.92
C SER A 257 11.59 8.25 14.40
N ALA A 258 12.53 9.01 13.82
CA ALA A 258 12.85 8.96 12.39
C ALA A 258 13.22 7.55 11.94
N GLU A 259 14.03 6.86 12.73
CA GLU A 259 14.48 5.49 12.48
C GLU A 259 13.30 4.50 12.42
N ALA A 260 12.35 4.59 13.37
CA ALA A 260 11.16 3.77 13.38
C ALA A 260 10.28 4.03 12.15
N ARG A 261 10.08 5.29 11.75
CA ARG A 261 9.29 5.64 10.56
C ARG A 261 9.88 5.06 9.27
N VAL A 262 11.21 5.17 9.09
CA VAL A 262 11.89 4.62 7.91
C VAL A 262 11.81 3.10 7.89
N ALA A 263 12.10 2.46 9.03
CA ALA A 263 12.02 0.99 9.15
C ALA A 263 10.59 0.49 8.89
N GLU A 264 9.58 1.15 9.44
CA GLU A 264 8.17 0.80 9.26
C GLU A 264 7.74 0.90 7.80
N ALA A 265 8.13 1.98 7.11
CA ALA A 265 7.81 2.15 5.69
C ALA A 265 8.41 1.03 4.81
N VAL A 266 9.63 0.58 5.13
CA VAL A 266 10.28 -0.54 4.44
C VAL A 266 9.58 -1.86 4.78
N ASN A 267 9.30 -2.11 6.07
CA ASN A 267 8.66 -3.34 6.53
C ASN A 267 7.28 -3.55 5.90
N TRP A 268 6.42 -2.52 5.92
CA TRP A 268 5.08 -2.61 5.31
C TRP A 268 5.14 -2.75 3.80
N ARG A 269 6.06 -2.05 3.12
CA ARG A 269 6.25 -2.22 1.68
C ARG A 269 6.64 -3.65 1.32
N THR A 270 7.54 -4.26 2.12
CA THR A 270 8.00 -5.63 1.91
C THR A 270 6.89 -6.64 2.23
N ALA A 271 6.19 -6.46 3.35
CA ALA A 271 5.08 -7.32 3.75
C ALA A 271 3.96 -7.32 2.70
N SER A 272 3.49 -6.13 2.29
CA SER A 272 2.46 -6.01 1.25
C SER A 272 2.91 -6.67 -0.06
N PHE A 273 4.14 -6.40 -0.51
CA PHE A 273 4.68 -7.01 -1.71
C PHE A 273 4.65 -8.54 -1.65
N LEU A 274 5.08 -9.13 -0.54
CA LEU A 274 5.10 -10.60 -0.39
C LEU A 274 3.67 -11.17 -0.33
N ILE A 275 2.79 -10.56 0.46
CA ILE A 275 1.41 -11.03 0.63
C ILE A 275 0.64 -10.91 -0.69
N GLU A 276 0.68 -9.75 -1.36
CA GLU A 276 -0.01 -9.55 -2.64
C GLU A 276 0.44 -10.57 -3.69
N ASN A 277 1.75 -10.74 -3.87
CA ASN A 277 2.28 -11.66 -4.87
C ASN A 277 1.99 -13.12 -4.51
N ALA A 278 2.02 -13.49 -3.21
CA ALA A 278 1.64 -14.82 -2.76
C ALA A 278 0.17 -15.13 -3.06
N VAL A 279 -0.73 -14.17 -2.83
CA VAL A 279 -2.16 -14.35 -3.13
C VAL A 279 -2.41 -14.45 -4.63
N PHE A 280 -1.80 -13.63 -5.47
CA PHE A 280 -1.96 -13.75 -6.93
C PHE A 280 -1.46 -15.10 -7.46
N LEU A 281 -0.32 -15.57 -6.97
CA LEU A 281 0.19 -16.89 -7.35
C LEU A 281 -0.74 -18.01 -6.88
N PHE A 282 -1.19 -17.93 -5.63
CA PHE A 282 -2.12 -18.89 -5.03
C PHE A 282 -3.43 -19.00 -5.83
N ILE A 283 -3.99 -17.86 -6.24
CA ILE A 283 -5.19 -17.80 -7.07
C ILE A 283 -4.95 -18.52 -8.40
N GLY A 284 -3.80 -18.25 -9.03
CA GLY A 284 -3.41 -18.98 -10.24
C GLY A 284 -3.37 -20.50 -10.01
N LEU A 285 -2.76 -20.96 -8.92
CA LEU A 285 -2.65 -22.38 -8.58
C LEU A 285 -4.02 -23.09 -8.37
N ASN A 286 -5.05 -22.33 -8.00
CA ASN A 286 -6.40 -22.87 -7.82
C ASN A 286 -7.25 -22.83 -9.10
N THR A 287 -6.75 -22.26 -10.21
CA THR A 287 -7.52 -22.10 -11.46
C THR A 287 -8.08 -23.42 -11.98
N ALA A 288 -7.29 -24.50 -12.01
CA ALA A 288 -7.76 -25.79 -12.50
C ALA A 288 -8.87 -26.41 -11.64
N ALA A 289 -8.82 -26.23 -10.33
CA ALA A 289 -9.87 -26.70 -9.41
C ALA A 289 -11.16 -25.89 -9.60
N ILE A 290 -11.07 -24.58 -9.68
CA ILE A 290 -12.19 -23.67 -9.90
C ILE A 290 -12.87 -23.96 -11.25
N VAL A 291 -12.09 -24.10 -12.33
CA VAL A 291 -12.62 -24.38 -13.68
C VAL A 291 -13.33 -25.75 -13.72
N ARG A 292 -12.72 -26.79 -13.12
CA ARG A 292 -13.34 -28.11 -13.08
C ARG A 292 -14.64 -28.12 -12.26
N GLY A 293 -14.68 -27.41 -11.12
CA GLY A 293 -15.89 -27.29 -10.30
C GLY A 293 -17.01 -26.55 -11.04
N ALA A 294 -16.69 -25.45 -11.72
CA ALA A 294 -17.67 -24.67 -12.46
C ALA A 294 -18.22 -25.37 -13.71
N ALA A 295 -17.42 -26.23 -14.36
CA ALA A 295 -17.81 -26.96 -15.56
C ALA A 295 -18.95 -27.95 -15.32
N THR A 296 -19.24 -28.30 -14.07
CA THR A 296 -20.38 -29.17 -13.69
C THR A 296 -21.72 -28.42 -13.61
N GLU A 297 -21.70 -27.07 -13.55
CA GLU A 297 -22.89 -26.27 -13.28
C GLU A 297 -23.48 -25.62 -14.54
N LEU A 298 -22.66 -25.26 -15.51
CA LEU A 298 -23.10 -24.62 -16.76
C LEU A 298 -22.32 -25.11 -17.98
N THR A 299 -22.98 -25.08 -19.14
CA THR A 299 -22.28 -25.29 -20.42
C THR A 299 -21.28 -24.17 -20.67
N GLY A 300 -20.13 -24.47 -21.31
CA GLY A 300 -19.04 -23.51 -21.51
C GLY A 300 -19.49 -22.16 -22.12
N TRP A 301 -20.41 -22.17 -23.11
CA TRP A 301 -20.95 -20.94 -23.70
C TRP A 301 -21.89 -20.18 -22.76
N GLY A 302 -22.65 -20.88 -21.93
CA GLY A 302 -23.50 -20.25 -20.89
C GLY A 302 -22.63 -19.50 -19.87
N THR A 303 -21.54 -20.12 -19.40
CA THR A 303 -20.59 -19.49 -18.47
C THR A 303 -19.98 -18.23 -19.07
N VAL A 304 -19.54 -18.28 -20.34
CA VAL A 304 -18.98 -17.10 -21.04
C VAL A 304 -20.03 -15.99 -21.15
N GLY A 305 -21.28 -16.31 -21.48
CA GLY A 305 -22.36 -15.33 -21.58
C GLY A 305 -22.65 -14.63 -20.24
N VAL A 306 -22.73 -15.41 -19.16
CA VAL A 306 -22.95 -14.86 -17.79
C VAL A 306 -21.77 -13.98 -17.35
N CYS A 307 -20.53 -14.45 -17.53
CA CYS A 307 -19.35 -13.63 -17.22
C CYS A 307 -19.33 -12.31 -18.01
N ALA A 308 -19.61 -12.36 -19.31
CA ALA A 308 -19.67 -11.18 -20.14
C ALA A 308 -20.75 -10.18 -19.70
N ALA A 309 -21.94 -10.67 -19.34
CA ALA A 309 -23.03 -9.85 -18.84
C ALA A 309 -22.69 -9.20 -17.48
N VAL A 310 -22.10 -9.95 -16.55
CA VAL A 310 -21.65 -9.42 -15.25
C VAL A 310 -20.57 -8.35 -15.42
N ILE A 311 -19.56 -8.63 -16.25
CA ILE A 311 -18.49 -7.66 -16.53
C ILE A 311 -19.07 -6.40 -17.20
N GLY A 312 -19.92 -6.57 -18.21
CA GLY A 312 -20.62 -5.46 -18.87
C GLY A 312 -21.42 -4.62 -17.87
N THR A 313 -22.13 -5.27 -16.94
CA THR A 313 -22.89 -4.58 -15.89
C THR A 313 -21.96 -3.82 -14.95
N LEU A 314 -20.86 -4.42 -14.50
CA LEU A 314 -19.86 -3.77 -13.64
C LEU A 314 -19.29 -2.49 -14.25
N PHE A 315 -18.89 -2.55 -15.52
CA PHE A 315 -18.37 -1.38 -16.22
C PHE A 315 -19.45 -0.33 -16.44
N SER A 316 -20.63 -0.74 -16.92
CA SER A 316 -21.75 0.17 -17.18
C SER A 316 -22.23 0.86 -15.91
N ALA A 317 -22.37 0.12 -14.81
CA ALA A 317 -22.78 0.65 -13.52
C ALA A 317 -21.78 1.72 -13.01
N ARG A 318 -20.47 1.44 -13.10
CA ARG A 318 -19.44 2.39 -12.69
C ARG A 318 -19.46 3.67 -13.53
N PHE A 319 -19.49 3.55 -14.85
CA PHE A 319 -19.59 4.71 -15.74
C PHE A 319 -20.87 5.50 -15.47
N ALA A 320 -22.02 4.84 -15.42
CA ALA A 320 -23.32 5.49 -15.18
C ALA A 320 -23.31 6.25 -13.84
N PHE A 321 -22.85 5.64 -12.77
CA PHE A 321 -22.82 6.28 -11.45
C PHE A 321 -21.88 7.48 -11.41
N ILE A 322 -20.64 7.34 -11.90
CA ILE A 322 -19.65 8.43 -11.87
C ILE A 322 -20.10 9.61 -12.74
N PHE A 323 -20.65 9.37 -13.94
CA PHE A 323 -21.13 10.45 -14.78
C PHE A 323 -22.41 11.10 -14.23
N ALA A 324 -23.30 10.35 -13.58
CA ALA A 324 -24.43 10.90 -12.85
C ALA A 324 -23.94 11.81 -11.70
N MET A 325 -22.93 11.36 -10.95
CA MET A 325 -22.30 12.13 -9.87
C MET A 325 -21.68 13.44 -10.40
N VAL A 326 -20.96 13.38 -11.54
CA VAL A 326 -20.42 14.61 -12.19
C VAL A 326 -21.55 15.57 -12.53
N GLY A 327 -22.67 15.08 -13.07
CA GLY A 327 -23.85 15.89 -13.33
C GLY A 327 -24.41 16.56 -12.08
N ILE A 328 -24.54 15.80 -11.00
CA ILE A 328 -25.01 16.30 -9.69
C ILE A 328 -24.07 17.36 -9.13
N PHE A 329 -22.75 17.13 -9.13
CA PHE A 329 -21.78 18.10 -8.62
C PHE A 329 -21.73 19.38 -9.47
N LYS A 330 -21.83 19.26 -10.79
CA LYS A 330 -21.82 20.42 -11.69
C LYS A 330 -23.02 21.35 -11.49
N HIS A 331 -24.20 20.80 -11.23
CA HIS A 331 -25.45 21.55 -11.07
C HIS A 331 -25.86 21.77 -9.61
N GLY A 332 -25.10 21.23 -8.67
CA GLY A 332 -25.37 21.31 -7.24
C GLY A 332 -25.02 22.65 -6.59
N THR A 333 -24.92 22.65 -5.27
CA THR A 333 -24.59 23.83 -4.45
C THR A 333 -23.19 24.38 -4.77
N LYS A 334 -22.89 25.62 -4.32
CA LYS A 334 -21.54 26.21 -4.48
C LYS A 334 -20.45 25.29 -3.95
N TYR A 335 -20.69 24.65 -2.79
CA TYR A 335 -19.77 23.68 -2.20
C TYR A 335 -19.56 22.45 -3.11
N MET A 336 -20.62 21.87 -3.64
CA MET A 336 -20.52 20.72 -4.56
C MET A 336 -19.71 21.07 -5.81
N ARG A 337 -19.86 22.28 -6.34
CA ARG A 337 -19.07 22.73 -7.50
C ARG A 337 -17.56 22.82 -7.24
N THR A 338 -17.13 23.05 -6.00
CA THR A 338 -15.69 23.00 -5.65
C THR A 338 -15.13 21.60 -5.69
N GLN A 339 -15.98 20.58 -5.57
CA GLN A 339 -15.62 19.15 -5.66
C GLN A 339 -15.81 18.60 -7.08
N ASP A 340 -16.19 19.43 -8.06
CA ASP A 340 -16.46 19.00 -9.42
C ASP A 340 -15.27 18.26 -10.04
N LEU A 341 -15.57 17.09 -10.55
CA LEU A 341 -14.65 16.27 -11.32
C LEU A 341 -14.87 16.58 -12.81
N ARG A 342 -13.91 17.24 -13.44
CA ARG A 342 -13.94 17.44 -14.89
C ARG A 342 -14.19 16.11 -15.60
N TRP A 343 -14.99 16.11 -16.69
CA TRP A 343 -15.37 14.89 -17.40
C TRP A 343 -14.18 13.99 -17.80
N LYS A 344 -13.02 14.57 -18.14
CA LYS A 344 -11.80 13.82 -18.44
C LYS A 344 -11.30 13.03 -17.22
N ASN A 345 -11.30 13.65 -16.04
CA ASN A 345 -10.93 12.99 -14.79
C ASN A 345 -11.93 11.89 -14.43
N ALA A 346 -13.23 12.17 -14.61
CA ALA A 346 -14.28 11.19 -14.39
C ALA A 346 -14.13 9.97 -15.32
N THR A 347 -13.78 10.17 -16.58
CA THR A 347 -13.50 9.08 -17.52
C THR A 347 -12.35 8.21 -17.05
N ILE A 348 -11.25 8.81 -16.56
CA ILE A 348 -10.12 8.02 -16.01
C ILE A 348 -10.53 7.26 -14.76
N ILE A 349 -11.25 7.89 -13.81
CA ILE A 349 -11.74 7.24 -12.60
C ILE A 349 -12.67 6.08 -12.93
N SER A 350 -13.54 6.25 -13.95
CA SER A 350 -14.42 5.18 -14.42
C SER A 350 -13.65 4.03 -15.09
N ALA A 351 -12.63 4.35 -15.88
CA ALA A 351 -11.80 3.37 -16.57
C ALA A 351 -10.80 2.67 -15.62
N ALA A 352 -10.42 3.31 -14.52
CA ALA A 352 -9.60 2.73 -13.45
C ALA A 352 -10.40 1.68 -12.63
N ASN A 353 -11.01 0.74 -13.34
CA ASN A 353 -11.91 -0.29 -12.81
C ASN A 353 -11.16 -1.61 -12.61
N VAL A 354 -9.96 -1.54 -12.02
CA VAL A 354 -9.13 -2.71 -11.74
C VAL A 354 -9.55 -3.34 -10.42
N ARG A 355 -9.56 -4.65 -10.35
CA ARG A 355 -9.83 -5.42 -9.13
C ARG A 355 -8.57 -6.17 -8.71
N GLY A 356 -8.38 -6.25 -7.39
CA GLY A 356 -7.15 -6.76 -6.81
C GLY A 356 -7.31 -8.04 -6.01
N VAL A 357 -6.35 -8.22 -5.14
CA VAL A 357 -6.21 -9.38 -4.26
C VAL A 357 -7.41 -9.55 -3.35
N ILE A 358 -7.96 -8.46 -2.80
CA ILE A 358 -9.06 -8.52 -1.82
C ILE A 358 -10.33 -9.08 -2.46
N THR A 359 -10.62 -8.73 -3.71
CA THR A 359 -11.75 -9.30 -4.46
C THR A 359 -11.68 -10.82 -4.55
N LEU A 360 -10.49 -11.34 -4.87
CA LEU A 360 -10.32 -12.80 -5.00
C LEU A 360 -10.29 -13.50 -3.65
N ALA A 361 -9.65 -12.88 -2.66
CA ALA A 361 -9.68 -13.36 -1.29
C ALA A 361 -11.13 -13.44 -0.78
N ALA A 362 -11.94 -12.42 -1.03
CA ALA A 362 -13.34 -12.37 -0.66
C ALA A 362 -14.19 -13.46 -1.35
N ALA A 363 -13.84 -13.88 -2.57
CA ALA A 363 -14.54 -14.98 -3.25
C ALA A 363 -14.40 -16.32 -2.51
N PHE A 364 -13.31 -16.53 -1.79
CA PHE A 364 -13.10 -17.73 -0.99
C PHE A 364 -13.88 -17.70 0.35
N LEU A 365 -14.33 -16.52 0.81
CA LEU A 365 -15.16 -16.39 2.01
C LEU A 365 -16.60 -16.89 1.82
N LEU A 366 -17.05 -17.13 0.58
CA LEU A 366 -18.36 -17.71 0.31
C LEU A 366 -18.45 -19.10 0.97
N PRO A 367 -19.47 -19.36 1.84
CA PRO A 367 -19.63 -20.63 2.53
C PRO A 367 -19.68 -21.82 1.56
N PRO A 368 -19.27 -23.02 1.98
CA PRO A 368 -19.37 -24.23 1.16
C PRO A 368 -20.81 -24.53 0.73
N GLU A 369 -21.80 -24.16 1.54
CA GLU A 369 -23.24 -24.36 1.33
C GLU A 369 -23.82 -23.38 0.28
N THR A 370 -23.05 -22.41 -0.18
CA THR A 370 -23.52 -21.41 -1.17
C THR A 370 -23.83 -22.11 -2.50
N PRO A 371 -25.08 -22.03 -2.99
CA PRO A 371 -25.44 -22.61 -4.28
C PRO A 371 -24.59 -21.99 -5.40
N GLY A 372 -24.01 -22.81 -6.26
CA GLY A 372 -23.17 -22.33 -7.35
C GLY A 372 -21.83 -21.74 -6.94
N ARG A 373 -21.31 -22.07 -5.76
CA ARG A 373 -20.06 -21.49 -5.21
C ARG A 373 -18.90 -21.54 -6.21
N SER A 374 -18.67 -22.69 -6.84
CA SER A 374 -17.57 -22.85 -7.80
C SER A 374 -17.74 -21.96 -9.02
N LEU A 375 -18.97 -21.79 -9.51
CA LEU A 375 -19.29 -20.88 -10.61
C LEU A 375 -19.07 -19.42 -10.20
N LEU A 376 -19.52 -19.02 -9.02
CA LEU A 376 -19.32 -17.65 -8.49
C LEU A 376 -17.84 -17.32 -8.30
N GLN A 377 -17.04 -18.29 -7.82
CA GLN A 377 -15.57 -18.14 -7.72
C GLN A 377 -14.92 -18.03 -9.09
N LEU A 378 -15.34 -18.82 -10.08
CA LEU A 378 -14.87 -18.68 -11.46
C LEU A 378 -15.22 -17.31 -12.05
N MET A 379 -16.45 -16.84 -11.84
CA MET A 379 -16.89 -15.54 -12.31
C MET A 379 -16.06 -14.40 -11.67
N ALA A 380 -15.79 -14.47 -10.35
CA ALA A 380 -14.93 -13.52 -9.66
C ALA A 380 -13.50 -13.53 -10.23
N PHE A 381 -12.95 -14.73 -10.47
CA PHE A 381 -11.64 -14.90 -11.09
C PHE A 381 -11.59 -14.25 -12.49
N VAL A 382 -12.58 -14.54 -13.35
CA VAL A 382 -12.66 -13.97 -14.70
C VAL A 382 -12.79 -12.43 -14.64
N VAL A 383 -13.63 -11.90 -13.73
CA VAL A 383 -13.77 -10.45 -13.51
C VAL A 383 -12.42 -9.82 -13.16
N VAL A 384 -11.66 -10.42 -12.24
CA VAL A 384 -10.34 -9.88 -11.85
C VAL A 384 -9.36 -9.93 -13.01
N VAL A 385 -9.24 -11.07 -13.69
CA VAL A 385 -8.32 -11.22 -14.83
C VAL A 385 -8.65 -10.18 -15.92
N ILE A 386 -9.91 -10.02 -16.30
CA ILE A 386 -10.30 -9.06 -17.32
C ILE A 386 -10.07 -7.62 -16.84
N SER A 387 -10.35 -7.33 -15.58
CA SER A 387 -10.11 -6.00 -15.00
C SER A 387 -8.61 -5.63 -15.00
N LEU A 388 -7.72 -6.58 -14.74
CA LEU A 388 -6.27 -6.37 -14.85
C LEU A 388 -5.85 -6.04 -16.29
N PHE A 389 -6.43 -6.72 -17.30
CA PHE A 389 -6.18 -6.40 -18.71
C PHE A 389 -6.70 -5.01 -19.09
N THR A 390 -7.86 -4.59 -18.58
CA THR A 390 -8.37 -3.23 -18.82
C THR A 390 -7.48 -2.17 -18.19
N GLY A 391 -6.87 -2.46 -17.02
CA GLY A 391 -5.86 -1.61 -16.41
C GLY A 391 -4.66 -1.33 -17.33
N LEU A 392 -4.25 -2.29 -18.16
CA LEU A 392 -3.16 -2.11 -19.13
C LEU A 392 -3.52 -1.11 -20.27
N LEU A 393 -4.81 -0.82 -20.47
CA LEU A 393 -5.26 0.17 -21.44
C LEU A 393 -5.29 1.60 -20.87
N LEU A 394 -5.21 1.76 -19.56
CA LEU A 394 -5.26 3.05 -18.87
C LEU A 394 -4.20 4.05 -19.36
N PRO A 395 -2.93 3.66 -19.62
CA PRO A 395 -1.91 4.55 -20.18
C PRO A 395 -2.32 5.18 -21.50
N ARG A 396 -2.88 4.37 -22.41
CA ARG A 396 -3.35 4.85 -23.71
C ARG A 396 -4.51 5.84 -23.56
N LEU A 397 -5.42 5.57 -22.61
CA LEU A 397 -6.56 6.45 -22.34
C LEU A 397 -6.09 7.80 -21.78
N VAL A 398 -5.11 7.80 -20.88
CA VAL A 398 -4.53 9.03 -20.30
C VAL A 398 -3.89 9.91 -21.38
N THR A 399 -3.12 9.30 -22.29
CA THR A 399 -2.52 10.04 -23.42
C THR A 399 -3.57 10.57 -24.39
N LEU A 400 -4.61 9.77 -24.71
CA LEU A 400 -5.72 10.19 -25.60
C LEU A 400 -6.52 11.37 -25.02
N LEU A 401 -6.74 11.39 -23.71
CA LEU A 401 -7.49 12.46 -23.05
C LEU A 401 -6.67 13.74 -22.85
N ASN A 402 -5.36 13.69 -23.10
CA ASN A 402 -4.42 14.80 -22.92
C ASN A 402 -4.65 15.50 -21.56
N LEU A 403 -4.50 14.74 -20.48
CA LEU A 403 -4.62 15.27 -19.13
C LEU A 403 -3.42 16.16 -18.82
N ALA A 404 -3.68 17.28 -18.14
CA ALA A 404 -2.60 18.11 -17.64
C ALA A 404 -1.76 17.30 -16.62
N PRO A 405 -0.43 17.24 -16.79
CA PRO A 405 0.43 16.59 -15.82
C PRO A 405 0.29 17.27 -14.44
N PRO A 406 0.69 16.61 -13.36
CA PRO A 406 0.87 17.28 -12.07
C PRO A 406 1.75 18.51 -12.25
N ASP A 407 1.47 19.56 -11.50
CA ASP A 407 2.29 20.75 -11.52
C ASP A 407 3.57 20.53 -10.69
N ASP A 408 4.46 19.68 -11.23
CA ASP A 408 5.71 19.28 -10.56
C ASP A 408 6.52 20.51 -10.13
N MET A 409 6.45 21.61 -10.91
CA MET A 409 7.14 22.86 -10.58
C MET A 409 6.54 23.57 -9.37
N ARG A 410 5.22 23.60 -9.25
CA ARG A 410 4.57 24.17 -8.07
C ARG A 410 4.80 23.34 -6.82
N GLU A 411 4.80 22.00 -6.95
CA GLU A 411 5.11 21.14 -5.81
C GLU A 411 6.57 21.28 -5.37
N HIS A 412 7.49 21.39 -6.32
CA HIS A 412 8.91 21.62 -6.02
C HIS A 412 9.12 22.98 -5.34
N SER A 413 8.57 24.06 -5.89
CA SER A 413 8.66 25.39 -5.28
C SER A 413 7.99 25.46 -3.89
N ALA A 414 6.87 24.76 -3.70
CA ALA A 414 6.21 24.66 -2.39
C ALA A 414 7.06 23.85 -1.39
N TRP A 415 7.78 22.82 -1.86
CA TRP A 415 8.72 22.08 -1.02
C TRP A 415 9.92 22.95 -0.62
N GLU A 416 10.51 23.69 -1.57
CA GLU A 416 11.61 24.63 -1.29
C GLU A 416 11.19 25.70 -0.29
N GLU A 417 9.99 26.28 -0.48
CA GLU A 417 9.43 27.26 0.43
C GLU A 417 9.23 26.71 1.84
N LEU A 418 8.61 25.50 1.95
CA LEU A 418 8.39 24.84 3.23
C LEU A 418 9.71 24.53 3.95
N MET A 419 10.70 24.00 3.21
CA MET A 419 12.02 23.69 3.78
C MET A 419 12.78 24.94 4.21
N ALA A 420 12.73 26.02 3.42
CA ALA A 420 13.33 27.28 3.80
C ALA A 420 12.73 27.87 5.08
N GLN A 421 11.39 27.82 5.21
CA GLN A 421 10.70 28.26 6.43
C GLN A 421 11.01 27.35 7.64
N ALA A 422 11.10 26.03 7.42
CA ALA A 422 11.47 25.08 8.47
C ALA A 422 12.91 25.31 8.94
N GLN A 423 13.86 25.50 8.02
CA GLN A 423 15.26 25.80 8.32
C GLN A 423 15.42 27.13 9.07
N ALA A 424 14.66 28.17 8.69
CA ALA A 424 14.65 29.43 9.43
C ALA A 424 14.23 29.24 10.89
N ARG A 425 13.22 28.39 11.15
CA ARG A 425 12.82 28.03 12.53
C ARG A 425 13.88 27.20 13.25
N GLY A 426 14.60 26.34 12.53
CA GLY A 426 15.75 25.60 13.06
C GLY A 426 16.86 26.56 13.52
N LEU A 427 17.19 27.56 12.70
CA LEU A 427 18.18 28.61 13.03
C LEU A 427 17.76 29.46 14.21
N GLU A 428 16.51 29.94 14.26
CA GLU A 428 15.99 30.66 15.43
C GLU A 428 16.17 29.84 16.71
N ARG A 429 15.91 28.54 16.65
CA ARG A 429 16.09 27.66 17.81
C ARG A 429 17.54 27.45 18.17
N LEU A 430 18.43 27.37 17.19
CA LEU A 430 19.88 27.29 17.40
C LEU A 430 20.37 28.49 18.20
N GLU A 431 19.99 29.72 17.83
CA GLU A 431 20.40 30.95 18.51
C GLU A 431 19.98 30.99 20.01
N VAL A 432 18.87 30.36 20.33
CA VAL A 432 18.37 30.26 21.73
C VAL A 432 19.13 29.21 22.54
N GLU A 433 19.57 28.12 21.89
CA GLU A 433 20.20 26.96 22.56
C GLU A 433 21.73 27.04 22.62
N VAL A 434 22.35 27.94 21.82
CA VAL A 434 23.81 28.15 21.83
C VAL A 434 24.22 28.75 23.18
N THR A 435 25.27 28.19 23.76
CA THR A 435 25.88 28.63 25.02
C THR A 435 27.37 28.97 24.81
N ASP A 436 27.96 29.71 25.73
CA ASP A 436 29.40 30.05 25.71
C ASP A 436 30.32 28.81 25.73
N ARG A 437 29.78 27.65 26.04
CA ARG A 437 30.50 26.36 26.04
C ARG A 437 30.56 25.71 24.67
N ASP A 438 29.74 26.16 23.73
CA ASP A 438 29.67 25.62 22.37
C ASP A 438 30.78 26.24 21.50
N HIS A 439 31.38 25.40 20.69
CA HIS A 439 32.53 25.86 19.87
C HIS A 439 32.08 26.77 18.72
N ALA A 440 32.56 28.01 18.66
CA ALA A 440 32.12 29.02 17.68
C ALA A 440 32.16 28.49 16.24
N ARG A 441 33.21 27.74 15.84
CA ARG A 441 33.31 27.17 14.48
C ARG A 441 32.18 26.20 14.15
N VAL A 442 31.68 25.43 15.15
CA VAL A 442 30.55 24.49 14.95
C VAL A 442 29.26 25.28 14.74
N VAL A 443 29.04 26.32 15.53
CA VAL A 443 27.88 27.19 15.39
C VAL A 443 27.88 27.91 14.04
N ASP A 444 29.01 28.48 13.62
CA ASP A 444 29.13 29.13 12.32
C ASP A 444 28.92 28.14 11.16
N GLN A 445 29.47 26.94 11.28
CA GLN A 445 29.25 25.88 10.29
C GLN A 445 27.78 25.45 10.20
N LEU A 446 27.08 25.36 11.32
CA LEU A 446 25.62 25.07 11.33
C LEU A 446 24.83 26.19 10.68
N ARG A 447 25.21 27.47 10.87
CA ARG A 447 24.60 28.62 10.19
C ARG A 447 24.78 28.53 8.68
N VAL A 448 26.01 28.23 8.23
CA VAL A 448 26.31 28.07 6.80
C VAL A 448 25.62 26.88 6.19
N ASN A 449 25.62 25.73 6.87
CA ASN A 449 25.02 24.49 6.36
C ASN A 449 23.50 24.47 6.42
N ALA A 450 22.88 25.32 7.23
CA ALA A 450 21.43 25.45 7.23
C ALA A 450 20.86 25.98 5.91
N THR A 451 21.71 26.58 5.09
CA THR A 451 21.36 27.05 3.74
C THR A 451 21.72 26.05 2.64
N LEU A 452 22.48 24.99 2.96
CA LEU A 452 22.95 23.99 2.00
C LEU A 452 22.56 22.58 2.47
N ILE A 453 21.54 22.00 1.87
CA ILE A 453 20.99 20.67 2.22
C ILE A 453 22.00 19.52 2.00
N THR A 454 23.21 19.75 1.50
CA THR A 454 24.00 18.67 0.89
C THR A 454 25.48 18.65 1.16
N ASP A 455 26.05 19.15 2.22
CA ASP A 455 27.46 18.85 2.44
C ASP A 455 27.73 18.30 3.84
N SER A 456 27.94 16.97 3.85
CA SER A 456 28.54 16.25 4.96
C SER A 456 29.87 16.91 5.33
N ILE A 457 29.96 17.39 6.55
CA ILE A 457 31.21 17.91 7.09
C ILE A 457 32.14 16.72 7.30
N LEU A 458 33.04 16.52 6.37
CA LEU A 458 34.25 15.73 6.58
C LEU A 458 35.19 16.58 7.44
N LEU A 459 35.06 16.49 8.74
CA LEU A 459 36.01 17.05 9.67
C LEU A 459 37.17 16.04 9.80
N GLU A 460 38.21 16.26 9.03
CA GLU A 460 39.51 15.59 9.27
C GLU A 460 40.23 16.29 10.43
N THR A 461 40.34 15.67 11.59
CA THR A 461 41.44 15.79 12.55
C THR A 461 41.09 15.34 13.99
N ASP A 462 42.06 14.87 14.72
CA ASP A 462 42.04 14.23 16.06
C ASP A 462 41.53 15.06 17.27
N GLN A 463 41.16 16.33 17.07
CA GLN A 463 40.49 17.18 18.10
C GLN A 463 38.95 17.08 18.03
N ASN A 464 38.40 16.18 17.26
CA ASN A 464 37.05 16.26 16.67
C ASN A 464 35.93 15.64 17.47
N GLU A 465 36.20 14.77 18.45
CA GLU A 465 35.11 14.07 19.15
C GLU A 465 34.17 15.02 19.90
N LYS A 466 34.74 16.02 20.58
CA LYS A 466 33.94 17.05 21.27
C LYS A 466 33.21 17.99 20.28
N LEU A 467 33.85 18.31 19.15
CA LEU A 467 33.27 19.13 18.11
C LEU A 467 32.10 18.41 17.42
N LEU A 468 32.29 17.12 17.11
CA LEU A 468 31.25 16.27 16.51
C LEU A 468 30.05 16.11 17.44
N MET A 469 30.27 15.84 18.72
CA MET A 469 29.20 15.75 19.72
C MET A 469 28.44 17.09 19.86
N THR A 470 29.14 18.22 19.84
CA THR A 470 28.52 19.54 19.88
C THR A 470 27.68 19.78 18.64
N TYR A 471 28.23 19.48 17.44
CA TYR A 471 27.51 19.60 16.17
C TYR A 471 26.24 18.74 16.17
N GLN A 472 26.34 17.45 16.53
CA GLN A 472 25.21 16.54 16.59
C GLN A 472 24.12 17.02 17.55
N ARG A 473 24.52 17.49 18.75
CA ARG A 473 23.58 18.02 19.72
C ARG A 473 22.81 19.24 19.19
N LEU A 474 23.52 20.22 18.66
CA LEU A 474 22.91 21.45 18.15
C LEU A 474 22.08 21.19 16.89
N ARG A 475 22.58 20.36 15.96
CA ARG A 475 21.83 20.00 14.74
C ARG A 475 20.55 19.23 15.06
N GLN A 476 20.56 18.35 16.07
CA GLN A 476 19.35 17.67 16.56
C GLN A 476 18.31 18.67 17.12
N VAL A 477 18.73 19.73 17.79
CA VAL A 477 17.82 20.78 18.28
C VAL A 477 17.16 21.50 17.09
N MET A 478 17.94 21.85 16.07
CA MET A 478 17.44 22.48 14.84
C MET A 478 16.43 21.55 14.12
N ILE A 479 16.81 20.30 13.87
CA ILE A 479 15.95 19.29 13.23
C ILE A 479 14.62 19.12 13.96
N ARG A 480 14.61 19.12 15.30
CA ARG A 480 13.37 19.07 16.07
C ARG A 480 12.50 20.29 15.84
N ALA A 481 13.09 21.49 15.78
CA ALA A 481 12.35 22.74 15.51
C ALA A 481 11.80 22.75 14.06
N GLU A 482 12.62 22.34 13.09
CA GLU A 482 12.22 22.19 11.69
C GLU A 482 11.04 21.22 11.54
N ARG A 483 11.11 20.05 12.19
CA ARG A 483 10.02 19.06 12.21
C ARG A 483 8.76 19.63 12.84
N GLN A 484 8.86 20.31 14.00
CA GLN A 484 7.71 20.92 14.65
C GLN A 484 7.06 21.97 13.76
N TYR A 485 7.86 22.76 13.05
CA TYR A 485 7.35 23.73 12.08
C TYR A 485 6.58 23.04 10.95
N VAL A 486 7.16 22.03 10.32
CA VAL A 486 6.50 21.25 9.26
C VAL A 486 5.18 20.61 9.73
N ILE A 487 5.16 20.06 10.95
CA ILE A 487 3.93 19.53 11.56
C ILE A 487 2.90 20.65 11.82
N SER A 488 3.34 21.82 12.26
CA SER A 488 2.43 22.96 12.46
C SER A 488 1.84 23.48 11.15
N ALA A 489 2.67 23.55 10.10
CA ALA A 489 2.25 23.90 8.75
C ALA A 489 1.23 22.89 8.18
N ARG A 490 1.42 21.60 8.47
CA ARG A 490 0.46 20.54 8.15
C ARG A 490 -0.89 20.76 8.82
N ARG A 491 -0.90 21.05 10.13
CA ARG A 491 -2.14 21.31 10.90
C ARG A 491 -2.90 22.55 10.41
N GLN A 492 -2.18 23.54 9.92
CA GLN A 492 -2.74 24.78 9.36
C GLN A 492 -3.09 24.67 7.87
N HIS A 493 -2.84 23.51 7.23
CA HIS A 493 -3.08 23.29 5.81
C HIS A 493 -2.39 24.29 4.88
N LEU A 494 -1.21 24.77 5.26
CA LEU A 494 -0.46 25.78 4.51
C LEU A 494 0.14 25.21 3.21
N PHE A 495 0.51 23.93 3.21
CA PHE A 495 1.15 23.25 2.08
C PHE A 495 0.42 21.95 1.72
N PRO A 496 0.51 21.48 0.46
CA PRO A 496 -0.01 20.18 0.06
C PRO A 496 0.61 19.04 0.88
N GLU A 497 -0.20 18.03 1.24
CA GLU A 497 0.26 16.93 2.10
C GLU A 497 1.47 16.18 1.53
N SER A 498 1.58 16.09 0.21
CA SER A 498 2.75 15.52 -0.44
C SER A 498 4.04 16.27 -0.18
N VAL A 499 3.96 17.59 -0.18
CA VAL A 499 5.09 18.46 0.10
C VAL A 499 5.50 18.27 1.55
N VAL A 500 4.52 18.26 2.47
CA VAL A 500 4.74 17.98 3.89
C VAL A 500 5.37 16.61 4.09
N ALA A 501 4.83 15.58 3.46
CA ALA A 501 5.36 14.22 3.55
C ALA A 501 6.79 14.10 2.97
N ALA A 502 7.08 14.81 1.88
CA ALA A 502 8.43 14.87 1.32
C ALA A 502 9.41 15.59 2.25
N ALA A 503 9.01 16.72 2.83
CA ALA A 503 9.81 17.47 3.80
C ALA A 503 10.11 16.65 5.05
N LEU A 504 9.11 15.95 5.61
CA LEU A 504 9.32 15.07 6.77
C LEU A 504 10.27 13.92 6.45
N ARG A 505 10.17 13.29 5.27
CA ARG A 505 11.13 12.24 4.86
C ARG A 505 12.55 12.78 4.72
N SER A 506 12.73 13.98 4.18
CA SER A 506 14.04 14.62 4.09
C SER A 506 14.66 14.84 5.46
N ILE A 507 13.88 15.38 6.39
CA ILE A 507 14.28 15.59 7.79
C ILE A 507 14.60 14.25 8.49
N ASP A 508 13.86 13.18 8.23
CA ASP A 508 14.10 11.85 8.79
C ASP A 508 15.41 11.25 8.28
N ILE A 509 15.71 11.39 6.98
CA ILE A 509 16.97 10.92 6.38
C ILE A 509 18.16 11.65 7.01
N GLU A 510 18.05 12.95 7.19
CA GLU A 510 19.09 13.74 7.82
C GLU A 510 19.32 13.36 9.28
N GLU A 511 18.24 13.17 10.05
CA GLU A 511 18.35 12.70 11.46
C GLU A 511 19.03 11.33 11.54
N LEU A 512 18.74 10.43 10.60
CA LEU A 512 19.39 9.12 10.53
C LEU A 512 20.89 9.25 10.20
N SER A 513 21.26 10.10 9.25
CA SER A 513 22.66 10.31 8.87
C SER A 513 23.49 10.86 10.04
N LEU A 514 22.92 11.75 10.84
CA LEU A 514 23.57 12.26 12.07
C LEU A 514 23.82 11.19 13.13
N ARG A 515 22.92 10.20 13.24
CA ARG A 515 23.07 9.09 14.20
C ARG A 515 24.03 8.01 13.69
N ALA A 516 24.16 7.82 12.40
CA ALA A 516 25.03 6.82 11.79
C ALA A 516 26.53 7.24 11.82
N ALA A 517 26.82 8.53 11.93
CA ALA A 517 28.18 9.04 11.92
C ALA A 517 29.15 8.40 12.97
N PRO A 518 28.73 8.16 14.25
CA PRO A 518 29.60 7.49 15.23
C PRO A 518 29.89 6.03 14.91
N VAL A 519 28.96 5.32 14.26
CA VAL A 519 29.11 3.90 13.93
C VAL A 519 30.12 3.71 12.79
N LEU A 520 30.19 4.63 11.86
CA LEU A 520 31.18 4.61 10.77
C LEU A 520 32.60 4.83 11.32
N ASP A 521 32.75 5.70 12.31
CA ASP A 521 34.02 5.98 13.00
C ASP A 521 34.51 4.77 13.82
N GLU A 522 33.61 3.99 14.40
CA GLU A 522 33.90 2.78 15.14
C GLU A 522 34.31 1.62 14.23
N ILE A 523 33.73 1.54 13.02
CA ILE A 523 34.11 0.57 11.98
C ILE A 523 35.48 0.92 11.37
N GLU A 524 35.81 2.19 11.19
CA GLU A 524 37.12 2.63 10.68
C GLU A 524 38.23 2.50 11.75
N ARG A 525 37.93 2.66 13.04
CA ARG A 525 38.85 2.48 14.16
C ARG A 525 39.01 1.02 14.58
N SER A 526 38.14 0.12 14.14
CA SER A 526 38.35 -1.31 14.35
C SER A 526 39.66 -1.70 13.64
N PRO A 527 40.68 -2.26 14.35
CA PRO A 527 41.90 -2.67 13.68
C PRO A 527 41.46 -3.59 12.54
N ARG A 528 41.89 -3.28 11.32
CA ARG A 528 41.64 -4.12 10.13
C ARG A 528 41.92 -5.56 10.56
N SER A 529 40.88 -6.24 11.02
CA SER A 529 40.97 -7.62 11.44
C SER A 529 41.37 -8.40 10.21
N ASP A 530 42.48 -9.02 10.26
CA ASP A 530 43.14 -10.17 9.68
C ASP A 530 42.36 -11.04 8.65
N TRP A 531 41.44 -10.41 7.89
CA TRP A 531 40.71 -11.09 6.80
C TRP A 531 41.52 -11.13 5.50
N GLY A 532 42.66 -10.40 5.42
CA GLY A 532 43.57 -10.38 4.27
C GLY A 532 44.59 -11.53 4.24
N GLU A 533 44.90 -12.18 5.36
CA GLU A 533 45.98 -13.17 5.40
C GLU A 533 45.56 -14.64 5.29
N ARG A 534 44.28 -14.95 5.18
CA ARG A 534 43.79 -16.35 5.04
C ARG A 534 43.37 -16.75 3.62
N MET A 535 43.75 -16.01 2.59
CA MET A 535 43.67 -16.56 1.23
C MET A 535 44.95 -17.32 0.94
N PRO A 536 44.90 -18.64 0.66
CA PRO A 536 46.10 -19.41 0.27
C PRO A 536 46.65 -18.82 -1.03
N ARG A 537 47.88 -18.32 -0.96
CA ARG A 537 48.64 -17.89 -2.15
C ARG A 537 48.59 -19.01 -3.16
N ARG A 538 47.89 -18.83 -4.26
CA ARG A 538 48.01 -19.67 -5.44
C ARG A 538 49.48 -19.70 -5.87
N ARG A 539 50.14 -20.86 -5.67
CA ARG A 539 51.47 -21.14 -6.20
C ARG A 539 51.46 -20.83 -7.69
N GLY A 540 52.24 -19.82 -8.08
CA GLY A 540 52.47 -19.48 -9.45
C GLY A 540 53.12 -20.67 -10.19
N ARG A 541 52.52 -21.10 -11.27
CA ARG A 541 53.13 -21.98 -12.25
C ARG A 541 54.33 -21.25 -12.83
N SER A 542 55.53 -21.82 -12.62
CA SER A 542 56.78 -21.47 -13.26
C SER A 542 56.63 -21.57 -14.78
N GLY A 543 56.69 -20.44 -15.47
CA GLY A 543 56.86 -20.38 -16.91
C GLY A 543 58.31 -20.73 -17.31
N PRO A 544 58.54 -21.25 -18.51
CA PRO A 544 59.84 -21.78 -18.92
C PRO A 544 60.88 -20.67 -19.14
N LYS A 545 62.10 -20.95 -18.67
CA LYS A 545 63.31 -20.16 -18.88
C LYS A 545 63.57 -20.01 -20.40
N ARG A 546 63.61 -18.78 -20.90
CA ARG A 546 64.25 -18.46 -22.18
C ARG A 546 65.75 -18.35 -21.97
N SER A 547 66.48 -19.21 -22.70
CA SER A 547 67.92 -19.21 -22.84
C SER A 547 68.41 -17.91 -23.51
N ARG A 548 69.42 -17.31 -22.90
CA ARG A 548 70.32 -16.31 -23.57
C ARG A 548 71.06 -17.00 -24.71
N SER A 549 71.04 -16.43 -25.89
CA SER A 549 72.06 -16.61 -26.88
C SER A 549 72.78 -15.28 -27.09
N GLU A 550 74.05 -15.34 -26.84
CA GLU A 550 75.08 -14.34 -27.17
C GLU A 550 75.26 -14.26 -28.68
N GLY A 551 75.77 -13.15 -29.11
CA GLY A 551 76.60 -13.09 -30.30
C GLY A 551 76.20 -12.06 -31.33
N VAL A 552 76.95 -11.00 -31.30
CA VAL A 552 78.03 -10.62 -32.27
C VAL A 552 77.54 -9.75 -33.44
N ASP A 553 78.08 -8.52 -33.43
CA ASP A 553 78.60 -7.67 -34.53
C ASP A 553 77.85 -7.57 -35.88
N ARG A 554 77.31 -6.44 -36.22
CA ARG A 554 77.87 -5.39 -37.07
C ARG A 554 76.92 -4.24 -37.25
#